data_2b5c9507ace2437b8ec48f726d195965
#
_entry.id   2b5c9507ace2437b8ec48f726d195965
#
_cell.length_a   1.000
_cell.length_b   1.000
_cell.length_c   1.000
_cell.angle_alpha   90.00
_cell.angle_beta   90.00
_cell.angle_gamma   90.00
#
_symmetry.space_group_name_H-M   'P 1'
#
loop_
_entity.id
_entity.type
_entity.pdbx_description
1 polymer ?
#
loop_
_entity_poly.entity_id
_entity_poly.type
_entity_poly.pdbx_seq_one_letter_code
_entity_poly.pdbx_strand_id
1 'polypeptide(L)' 'MAISHVYIVQSRETGDFLYQSDTGDVGHTPFVNEAGYFYEREEAIETALEEIGQNFIVFGFMVEI' A
#
# COMPACT_ATOMS: atom_id res chain seq x y z
N MET A 1 21.52 -10.37 4.28
CA MET A 1 20.64 -9.66 3.34
C MET A 1 19.37 -10.47 3.15
N ALA A 2 18.23 -9.90 3.44
CA ALA A 2 16.95 -10.59 3.33
C ALA A 2 16.13 -9.97 2.20
N ILE A 3 15.35 -10.80 1.52
CA ILE A 3 14.43 -10.36 0.47
C ILE A 3 13.02 -10.67 0.93
N SER A 4 12.14 -9.69 0.86
CA SER A 4 10.76 -9.84 1.27
C SER A 4 9.83 -9.47 0.12
N HIS A 5 8.73 -10.20 0.00
CA HIS A 5 7.66 -9.87 -0.93
C HIS A 5 6.74 -8.86 -0.24
N VAL A 6 6.53 -7.72 -0.85
CA VAL A 6 5.70 -6.66 -0.30
C VAL A 6 4.66 -6.21 -1.32
N TYR A 7 3.65 -5.51 -0.82
CA TYR A 7 2.54 -5.03 -1.64
C TYR A 7 2.31 -3.55 -1.36
N ILE A 8 1.94 -2.80 -2.39
CA ILE A 8 1.50 -1.42 -2.23
C ILE A 8 0.13 -1.27 -2.87
N VAL A 9 -0.64 -0.30 -2.39
CA VAL A 9 -2.00 -0.04 -2.85
C VAL A 9 -2.06 1.33 -3.49
N GLN A 10 -2.67 1.40 -4.66
CA GLN A 10 -2.88 2.66 -5.37
C GLN A 10 -4.36 2.84 -5.68
N SER A 11 -4.88 4.04 -5.40
CA SER A 11 -6.24 4.41 -5.79
C SER A 11 -6.32 4.60 -7.30
N ARG A 12 -7.32 4.01 -7.93
CA ARG A 12 -7.54 4.20 -9.37
C ARG A 12 -8.24 5.50 -9.70
N GLU A 13 -8.83 6.16 -8.70
CA GLU A 13 -9.50 7.43 -8.90
C GLU A 13 -8.54 8.62 -8.85
N THR A 14 -7.62 8.61 -7.89
CA THR A 14 -6.72 9.74 -7.65
C THR A 14 -5.28 9.47 -8.07
N GLY A 15 -4.90 8.19 -8.19
CA GLY A 15 -3.51 7.80 -8.43
C GLY A 15 -2.65 7.81 -7.18
N ASP A 16 -3.22 8.14 -6.03
CA ASP A 16 -2.47 8.18 -4.78
C ASP A 16 -2.22 6.79 -4.22
N PHE A 17 -1.13 6.66 -3.47
CA PHE A 17 -0.78 5.43 -2.78
C PHE A 17 -1.12 5.53 -1.30
N LEU A 18 -1.48 4.41 -0.68
CA LEU A 18 -1.69 4.35 0.76
C LEU A 18 -0.36 4.23 1.49
N TYR A 19 -0.28 4.83 2.66
CA TYR A 19 0.85 4.64 3.57
C TYR A 19 0.34 4.67 5.00
N GLN A 20 1.12 4.10 5.93
CA GLN A 20 0.80 4.15 7.34
C GLN A 20 1.70 5.18 8.02
N SER A 21 1.09 6.10 8.77
CA SER A 21 1.83 7.10 9.52
C SER A 21 2.37 6.48 10.82
N ASP A 22 3.25 7.21 11.49
CA ASP A 22 3.83 6.77 12.77
C ASP A 22 2.76 6.61 13.86
N THR A 23 1.62 7.28 13.71
CA THR A 23 0.53 7.19 14.66
C THR A 23 -0.44 6.05 14.36
N GLY A 24 -0.20 5.29 13.29
CA GLY A 24 -1.05 4.18 12.89
C GLY A 24 -2.20 4.56 11.96
N ASP A 25 -2.34 5.83 11.64
CA ASP A 25 -3.36 6.27 10.68
C ASP A 25 -2.91 5.96 9.26
N VAL A 26 -3.88 5.73 8.38
CA VAL A 26 -3.61 5.50 6.97
C VAL A 26 -3.79 6.80 6.21
N GLY A 27 -2.75 7.22 5.50
CA GLY A 27 -2.79 8.41 4.68
C GLY A 27 -2.62 8.09 3.20
N HIS A 28 -2.66 9.13 2.38
CA HIS A 28 -2.52 9.04 0.93
C HIS A 28 -1.35 9.90 0.47
N THR A 29 -0.57 9.39 -0.47
CA THR A 29 0.57 10.12 -1.04
C THR A 29 0.61 9.93 -2.55
N PRO A 30 0.94 10.98 -3.33
CA PRO A 30 1.09 10.83 -4.78
C PRO A 30 2.42 10.19 -5.18
N PHE A 31 3.32 9.95 -4.22
CA PHE A 31 4.67 9.47 -4.51
C PHE A 31 4.82 8.00 -4.18
N VAL A 32 5.19 7.20 -5.20
CA VAL A 32 5.34 5.75 -5.02
C VAL A 32 6.42 5.40 -4.00
N ASN A 33 7.47 6.20 -3.90
CA ASN A 33 8.55 5.95 -2.94
C ASN A 33 8.16 6.22 -1.49
N GLU A 34 7.00 6.83 -1.26
CA GLU A 34 6.46 7.03 0.08
C GLU A 34 5.35 6.04 0.42
N ALA A 35 4.97 5.18 -0.52
CA ALA A 35 3.92 4.20 -0.31
C ALA A 35 4.28 3.24 0.82
N GLY A 36 3.31 2.92 1.66
CA GLY A 36 3.49 1.95 2.72
C GLY A 36 3.52 0.53 2.20
N TYR A 37 4.38 -0.31 2.77
CA TYR A 37 4.45 -1.70 2.39
C TYR A 37 3.52 -2.54 3.25
N PHE A 38 2.79 -3.42 2.60
CA PHE A 38 2.04 -4.48 3.25
C PHE A 38 2.79 -5.78 2.99
N TYR A 39 2.91 -6.62 4.00
CA TYR A 39 3.63 -7.87 3.87
C TYR A 39 2.72 -9.02 3.49
N GLU A 40 1.40 -8.83 3.56
CA GLU A 40 0.40 -9.80 3.14
C GLU A 40 -0.57 -9.17 2.17
N ARG A 41 -0.87 -9.87 1.08
CA ARG A 41 -1.77 -9.36 0.04
C ARG A 41 -3.18 -9.13 0.59
N GLU A 42 -3.65 -10.02 1.46
CA GLU A 42 -4.98 -9.88 2.04
C GLU A 42 -5.10 -8.65 2.91
N GLU A 43 -4.06 -8.35 3.68
CA GLU A 43 -4.03 -7.14 4.49
C GLU A 43 -4.08 -5.89 3.63
N ALA A 44 -3.35 -5.88 2.51
CA ALA A 44 -3.38 -4.78 1.57
C ALA A 44 -4.79 -4.57 1.00
N ILE A 45 -5.44 -5.65 0.61
CA ILE A 45 -6.79 -5.60 0.06
C ILE A 45 -7.80 -5.10 1.10
N GLU A 46 -7.74 -5.62 2.32
CA GLU A 46 -8.66 -5.21 3.38
C GLU A 46 -8.50 -3.72 3.72
N THR A 47 -7.27 -3.25 3.83
CA THR A 47 -7.00 -1.84 4.10
C THR A 47 -7.51 -0.97 2.95
N ALA A 48 -7.27 -1.39 1.72
CA ALA A 48 -7.75 -0.66 0.54
C ALA A 48 -9.27 -0.57 0.52
N LEU A 49 -9.95 -1.65 0.85
CA LEU A 49 -11.42 -1.65 0.89
C LEU A 49 -11.96 -0.67 1.93
N GLU A 50 -11.30 -0.54 3.07
CA GLU A 50 -11.70 0.40 4.11
C GLU A 50 -11.41 1.84 3.73
N GLU A 51 -10.25 2.11 3.13
CA GLU A 51 -9.78 3.48 2.91
C GLU A 51 -10.17 4.05 1.54
N ILE A 52 -10.29 3.22 0.52
CA ILE A 52 -10.54 3.64 -0.85
C ILE A 52 -11.89 3.15 -1.34
N GLY A 53 -12.26 1.94 -0.96
CA GLY A 53 -13.42 1.24 -1.52
C GLY A 53 -12.95 0.23 -2.56
N GLN A 54 -13.70 0.05 -3.63
CA GLN A 54 -13.42 -1.02 -4.60
C GLN A 54 -12.49 -0.60 -5.75
N ASN A 55 -12.20 0.68 -5.88
CA ASN A 55 -11.49 1.19 -7.05
C ASN A 55 -10.01 1.40 -6.76
N PHE A 56 -9.27 0.30 -6.64
CA PHE A 56 -7.84 0.32 -6.33
C PHE A 56 -7.09 -0.77 -7.09
N ILE A 57 -5.76 -0.66 -7.08
CA ILE A 57 -4.84 -1.66 -7.62
C ILE A 57 -3.86 -2.04 -6.52
N VAL A 58 -3.53 -3.34 -6.43
CA VAL A 58 -2.50 -3.84 -5.53
C VAL A 58 -1.31 -4.29 -6.37
N PHE A 59 -0.13 -3.74 -6.07
CA PHE A 59 1.12 -4.13 -6.71
C PHE A 59 1.93 -4.98 -5.76
N GLY A 60 2.44 -6.12 -6.24
CA GLY A 60 3.34 -6.97 -5.47
C GLY A 60 4.72 -6.96 -6.08
N PHE A 61 5.75 -6.86 -5.25
CA PHE A 61 7.13 -6.91 -5.71
C PHE A 61 8.07 -7.30 -4.56
N MET A 62 9.32 -7.57 -4.92
CA MET A 62 10.32 -7.98 -3.94
C MET A 62 11.18 -6.80 -3.54
N VAL A 63 11.48 -6.68 -2.27
CA VAL A 63 12.39 -5.65 -1.76
C VAL A 63 13.44 -6.29 -0.87
N GLU A 64 14.55 -5.62 -0.77
CA GLU A 64 15.67 -5.99 0.10
C GLU A 64 15.51 -5.26 1.42
N ILE A 65 15.52 -6.02 2.51
CA ILE A 65 15.35 -5.47 3.84
C ILE A 65 16.42 -5.96 4.82
#